data_8b523fc39f8aa7e0b11752f83a1da6c3
#
_entry.id   8b523fc39f8aa7e0b11752f83a1da6c3
#
_cell.length_a   1.000
_cell.length_b   1.000
_cell.length_c   1.000
_cell.angle_alpha   90.00
_cell.angle_beta   90.00
_cell.angle_gamma   90.00
#
_symmetry.space_group_name_H-M   'P 1'
#
loop_
_entity.id
_entity.type
_entity.pdbx_description
1 polymer ?
#
loop_
_entity_poly.entity_id
_entity_poly.type
_entity_poly.pdbx_seq_one_letter_code
_entity_poly.pdbx_strand_id
1 'polypeptide(L)'
;MPNLTGKVAIVTGSTKGIGLAIAERLVNEGASVVVSSRTAEEVVAVAARLGERAIGIACDVADPAACQALVAETIKRLGRLDVLVNNAGAGIIKPISELTVEEWQIQIDVNLGGVFYLSKAALPHLSASGDGFIINIGSLAGRNPFGGGTGYNASKFGLVGMTEAMNLDVRHDDVRVSIIMPGSVNTAFGGGEQKAERSWPLEADDCALAVMQLLEFPKEAHVSRIEMRPSQPPRG
;
A
#
# COMPACT_ATOMS: atom_id res chain seq x y z
N MET A 1 -11.96 -2.55 -16.63
CA MET A 1 -11.83 -2.40 -15.17
C MET A 1 -12.42 -3.61 -14.49
N PRO A 2 -11.80 -4.16 -13.43
CA PRO A 2 -12.30 -5.36 -12.76
C PRO A 2 -13.64 -5.10 -12.09
N ASN A 3 -14.54 -6.06 -12.11
CA ASN A 3 -15.75 -6.02 -11.27
C ASN A 3 -15.41 -6.59 -9.90
N LEU A 4 -15.42 -5.74 -8.87
CA LEU A 4 -15.04 -6.10 -7.49
C LEU A 4 -16.26 -6.24 -6.56
N THR A 5 -17.47 -6.36 -7.11
CA THR A 5 -18.69 -6.55 -6.32
C THR A 5 -18.57 -7.79 -5.43
N GLY A 6 -18.80 -7.62 -4.11
CA GLY A 6 -18.67 -8.68 -3.12
C GLY A 6 -17.23 -8.97 -2.65
N LYS A 7 -16.23 -8.27 -3.17
CA LYS A 7 -14.86 -8.32 -2.68
C LYS A 7 -14.63 -7.33 -1.54
N VAL A 8 -13.75 -7.69 -0.62
CA VAL A 8 -13.35 -6.86 0.52
C VAL A 8 -11.86 -6.54 0.43
N ALA A 9 -11.53 -5.25 0.55
CA ALA A 9 -10.15 -4.77 0.52
C ALA A 9 -9.79 -3.98 1.77
N ILE A 10 -8.56 -4.18 2.28
CA ILE A 10 -7.93 -3.27 3.25
C ILE A 10 -6.91 -2.41 2.49
N VAL A 11 -6.95 -1.09 2.69
CA VAL A 11 -5.93 -0.17 2.16
C VAL A 11 -5.34 0.62 3.31
N THR A 12 -4.04 0.44 3.59
CA THR A 12 -3.35 1.17 4.65
C THR A 12 -2.84 2.52 4.18
N GLY A 13 -2.80 3.53 5.07
CA GLY A 13 -2.41 4.90 4.71
C GLY A 13 -3.37 5.52 3.70
N SER A 14 -4.67 5.21 3.78
CA SER A 14 -5.66 5.54 2.76
C SER A 14 -6.51 6.78 3.07
N THR A 15 -6.05 7.65 3.98
CA THR A 15 -6.72 8.94 4.22
C THR A 15 -6.29 10.05 3.25
N LYS A 16 -5.19 9.84 2.51
CA LYS A 16 -4.63 10.80 1.53
C LYS A 16 -3.75 10.11 0.48
N GLY A 17 -3.38 10.88 -0.55
CA GLY A 17 -2.39 10.49 -1.55
C GLY A 17 -2.75 9.19 -2.28
N ILE A 18 -1.75 8.34 -2.53
CA ILE A 18 -1.90 7.09 -3.30
C ILE A 18 -2.95 6.18 -2.67
N GLY A 19 -2.91 5.99 -1.33
CA GLY A 19 -3.84 5.11 -0.65
C GLY A 19 -5.30 5.55 -0.78
N LEU A 20 -5.56 6.85 -0.73
CA LEU A 20 -6.91 7.40 -0.95
C LEU A 20 -7.38 7.15 -2.38
N ALA A 21 -6.55 7.44 -3.38
CA ALA A 21 -6.89 7.20 -4.79
C ALA A 21 -7.17 5.70 -5.06
N ILE A 22 -6.42 4.79 -4.42
CA ILE A 22 -6.68 3.35 -4.49
C ILE A 22 -8.04 3.02 -3.87
N ALA A 23 -8.33 3.53 -2.65
CA ALA A 23 -9.59 3.27 -1.97
C ALA A 23 -10.79 3.78 -2.79
N GLU A 24 -10.71 4.96 -3.38
CA GLU A 24 -11.73 5.54 -4.25
C GLU A 24 -12.02 4.64 -5.47
N ARG A 25 -10.97 4.18 -6.17
CA ARG A 25 -11.15 3.28 -7.32
C ARG A 25 -11.74 1.93 -6.92
N LEU A 26 -11.27 1.32 -5.82
CA LEU A 26 -11.81 0.05 -5.34
C LEU A 26 -13.32 0.16 -5.00
N VAL A 27 -13.73 1.24 -4.33
CA VAL A 27 -15.17 1.51 -4.04
C VAL A 27 -15.97 1.70 -5.33
N ASN A 28 -15.44 2.45 -6.29
CA ASN A 28 -16.10 2.69 -7.58
C ASN A 28 -16.30 1.40 -8.40
N GLU A 29 -15.38 0.43 -8.29
CA GLU A 29 -15.48 -0.89 -8.93
C GLU A 29 -16.30 -1.91 -8.10
N GLY A 30 -16.93 -1.46 -6.99
CA GLY A 30 -17.90 -2.24 -6.23
C GLY A 30 -17.36 -2.98 -5.02
N ALA A 31 -16.07 -2.83 -4.67
CA ALA A 31 -15.51 -3.45 -3.48
C ALA A 31 -16.02 -2.78 -2.18
N SER A 32 -16.09 -3.55 -1.11
CA SER A 32 -16.14 -3.02 0.25
C SER A 32 -14.71 -2.72 0.72
N VAL A 33 -14.46 -1.48 1.18
CA VAL A 33 -13.09 -1.01 1.46
C VAL A 33 -12.94 -0.60 2.92
N VAL A 34 -11.90 -1.12 3.56
CA VAL A 34 -11.44 -0.62 4.86
C VAL A 34 -10.40 0.47 4.63
N VAL A 35 -10.79 1.71 4.97
CA VAL A 35 -9.89 2.86 5.03
C VAL A 35 -9.12 2.80 6.35
N SER A 36 -7.79 2.78 6.29
CA SER A 36 -6.97 2.67 7.50
C SER A 36 -5.81 3.66 7.52
N SER A 37 -5.65 4.33 8.64
CA SER A 37 -4.50 5.15 9.02
C SER A 37 -4.43 5.25 10.54
N ARG A 38 -3.46 5.99 11.09
CA ARG A 38 -3.27 6.12 12.54
C ARG A 38 -4.36 6.97 13.23
N THR A 39 -4.98 7.91 12.52
CA THR A 39 -5.91 8.90 13.08
C THR A 39 -7.34 8.40 12.90
N ALA A 40 -8.03 8.11 14.03
CA ALA A 40 -9.38 7.56 14.02
C ALA A 40 -10.40 8.50 13.35
N GLU A 41 -10.31 9.80 13.63
CA GLU A 41 -11.20 10.82 13.07
C GLU A 41 -11.06 10.91 11.54
N GLU A 42 -9.81 10.86 11.02
CA GLU A 42 -9.55 10.92 9.58
C GLU A 42 -10.12 9.70 8.84
N VAL A 43 -9.94 8.48 9.37
CA VAL A 43 -10.44 7.27 8.70
C VAL A 43 -11.95 7.23 8.66
N VAL A 44 -12.62 7.70 9.73
CA VAL A 44 -14.10 7.80 9.77
C VAL A 44 -14.60 8.83 8.77
N ALA A 45 -13.98 10.03 8.72
CA ALA A 45 -14.38 11.08 7.80
C ALA A 45 -14.19 10.68 6.32
N VAL A 46 -13.06 10.03 6.00
CA VAL A 46 -12.80 9.55 4.64
C VAL A 46 -13.74 8.41 4.25
N ALA A 47 -13.98 7.45 5.14
CA ALA A 47 -14.93 6.36 4.88
C ALA A 47 -16.35 6.90 4.62
N ALA A 48 -16.81 7.86 5.43
CA ALA A 48 -18.12 8.50 5.22
C ALA A 48 -18.22 9.20 3.85
N ARG A 49 -17.15 9.87 3.41
CA ARG A 49 -17.08 10.50 2.08
C ARG A 49 -17.11 9.48 0.93
N LEU A 50 -16.50 8.31 1.12
CA LEU A 50 -16.49 7.23 0.12
C LEU A 50 -17.83 6.48 0.04
N GLY A 51 -18.72 6.63 1.03
CA GLY A 51 -20.06 6.07 1.03
C GLY A 51 -20.17 4.70 1.70
N GLU A 52 -21.31 4.04 1.50
CA GLU A 52 -21.72 2.84 2.25
C GLU A 52 -20.79 1.63 2.10
N ARG A 53 -19.97 1.59 1.04
CA ARG A 53 -18.99 0.52 0.82
C ARG A 53 -17.66 0.74 1.52
N ALA A 54 -17.51 1.82 2.28
CA ALA A 54 -16.27 2.12 2.99
C ALA A 54 -16.49 2.14 4.50
N ILE A 55 -15.56 1.55 5.25
CA ILE A 55 -15.51 1.66 6.72
C ILE A 55 -14.13 2.15 7.15
N GLY A 56 -14.08 2.98 8.20
CA GLY A 56 -12.84 3.47 8.77
C GLY A 56 -12.42 2.62 9.97
N ILE A 57 -11.15 2.16 9.98
CA ILE A 57 -10.54 1.48 11.13
C ILE A 57 -9.15 2.05 11.34
N ALA A 58 -8.91 2.65 12.52
CA ALA A 58 -7.58 3.18 12.85
C ALA A 58 -6.59 2.04 13.10
N CYS A 59 -5.36 2.20 12.57
CA CYS A 59 -4.27 1.26 12.80
C CYS A 59 -2.92 1.96 12.63
N ASP A 60 -2.05 1.81 13.62
CA ASP A 60 -0.62 2.04 13.42
C ASP A 60 0.00 0.74 12.90
N VAL A 61 0.48 0.76 11.66
CA VAL A 61 1.06 -0.42 11.03
C VAL A 61 2.39 -0.85 11.66
N ALA A 62 3.05 0.02 12.43
CA ALA A 62 4.24 -0.32 13.19
C ALA A 62 3.94 -1.18 14.44
N ASP A 63 2.66 -1.29 14.87
CA ASP A 63 2.22 -2.12 15.99
C ASP A 63 1.63 -3.45 15.49
N PRO A 64 2.28 -4.60 15.77
CA PRO A 64 1.78 -5.92 15.39
C PRO A 64 0.39 -6.23 15.94
N ALA A 65 0.06 -5.78 17.16
CA ALA A 65 -1.24 -6.04 17.77
C ALA A 65 -2.34 -5.23 17.09
N ALA A 66 -2.06 -3.96 16.74
CA ALA A 66 -2.98 -3.14 15.95
C ALA A 66 -3.22 -3.73 14.55
N CYS A 67 -2.19 -4.28 13.90
CA CYS A 67 -2.32 -4.97 12.62
C CYS A 67 -3.24 -6.19 12.70
N GLN A 68 -3.09 -7.02 13.73
CA GLN A 68 -3.98 -8.17 13.98
C GLN A 68 -5.42 -7.71 14.23
N ALA A 69 -5.60 -6.66 15.05
CA ALA A 69 -6.92 -6.11 15.36
C ALA A 69 -7.62 -5.54 14.12
N LEU A 70 -6.89 -4.85 13.22
CA LEU A 70 -7.41 -4.34 11.96
C LEU A 70 -8.00 -5.47 11.10
N VAL A 71 -7.26 -6.55 10.93
CA VAL A 71 -7.72 -7.71 10.14
C VAL A 71 -8.92 -8.38 10.82
N ALA A 72 -8.84 -8.64 12.13
CA ALA A 72 -9.92 -9.27 12.88
C ALA A 72 -11.23 -8.46 12.83
N GLU A 73 -11.15 -7.14 12.99
CA GLU A 73 -12.34 -6.26 12.90
C GLU A 73 -12.87 -6.18 11.47
N THR A 74 -12.01 -6.25 10.45
CA THR A 74 -12.43 -6.35 9.05
C THR A 74 -13.26 -7.62 8.83
N ILE A 75 -12.76 -8.77 9.25
CA ILE A 75 -13.47 -10.05 9.11
C ILE A 75 -14.80 -10.03 9.89
N LYS A 76 -14.78 -9.50 11.11
CA LYS A 76 -15.99 -9.39 11.94
C LYS A 76 -17.08 -8.54 11.27
N ARG A 77 -16.72 -7.42 10.62
CA ARG A 77 -17.70 -6.49 10.00
C ARG A 77 -18.09 -6.89 8.58
N LEU A 78 -17.16 -7.41 7.79
CA LEU A 78 -17.34 -7.62 6.35
C LEU A 78 -17.32 -9.10 5.94
N GLY A 79 -17.01 -10.02 6.86
CA GLY A 79 -17.10 -11.46 6.68
C GLY A 79 -15.97 -12.12 5.88
N ARG A 80 -15.14 -11.35 5.17
CA ARG A 80 -14.07 -11.85 4.30
C ARG A 80 -12.96 -10.84 4.09
N LEU A 81 -11.86 -11.27 3.49
CA LEU A 81 -10.80 -10.40 2.98
C LEU A 81 -10.25 -10.99 1.67
N ASP A 82 -10.28 -10.21 0.61
CA ASP A 82 -9.81 -10.60 -0.74
C ASP A 82 -8.54 -9.87 -1.15
N VAL A 83 -8.40 -8.59 -0.77
CA VAL A 83 -7.28 -7.74 -1.20
C VAL A 83 -6.68 -7.01 0.01
N LEU A 84 -5.37 -7.09 0.16
CA LEU A 84 -4.60 -6.27 1.10
C LEU A 84 -3.68 -5.35 0.31
N VAL A 85 -3.88 -4.03 0.42
CA VAL A 85 -2.97 -3.03 -0.14
C VAL A 85 -2.13 -2.42 0.99
N ASN A 86 -0.87 -2.81 1.07
CA ASN A 86 0.11 -2.25 1.97
C ASN A 86 0.68 -0.96 1.35
N ASN A 87 0.01 0.18 1.63
CA ASN A 87 0.40 1.48 1.10
C ASN A 87 0.97 2.42 2.18
N ALA A 88 0.66 2.23 3.46
CA ALA A 88 1.24 3.04 4.53
C ALA A 88 2.77 3.07 4.43
N GLY A 89 3.36 4.26 4.57
CA GLY A 89 4.80 4.43 4.45
C GLY A 89 5.31 5.69 5.13
N ALA A 90 6.58 5.66 5.52
CA ALA A 90 7.34 6.77 6.05
C ALA A 90 8.57 7.04 5.17
N GLY A 91 8.84 8.33 4.87
CA GLY A 91 10.00 8.75 4.09
C GLY A 91 10.72 9.88 4.80
N ILE A 92 11.89 9.62 5.36
CA ILE A 92 12.77 10.59 5.99
C ILE A 92 14.06 10.60 5.18
N ILE A 93 14.30 11.72 4.49
CA ILE A 93 15.44 11.87 3.58
C ILE A 93 16.47 12.78 4.25
N LYS A 94 17.54 12.15 4.75
CA LYS A 94 18.65 12.83 5.42
C LYS A 94 19.97 12.12 5.15
N PRO A 95 21.11 12.85 5.06
CA PRO A 95 22.43 12.21 5.08
C PRO A 95 22.61 11.30 6.30
N ILE A 96 23.38 10.25 6.16
CA ILE A 96 23.62 9.29 7.26
C ILE A 96 24.18 9.95 8.53
N SER A 97 24.91 11.05 8.38
CA SER A 97 25.44 11.83 9.50
C SER A 97 24.37 12.57 10.32
N GLU A 98 23.17 12.75 9.78
CA GLU A 98 22.06 13.50 10.37
C GLU A 98 20.84 12.60 10.70
N LEU A 99 20.79 11.42 10.09
CA LEU A 99 19.70 10.45 10.32
C LEU A 99 19.85 9.84 11.71
N THR A 100 18.85 10.06 12.58
CA THR A 100 18.87 9.47 13.91
C THR A 100 18.50 7.99 13.88
N VAL A 101 18.82 7.25 14.97
CA VAL A 101 18.44 5.84 15.11
C VAL A 101 16.91 5.68 15.13
N GLU A 102 16.20 6.58 15.76
CA GLU A 102 14.73 6.60 15.84
C GLU A 102 14.11 6.85 14.46
N GLU A 103 14.65 7.79 13.69
CA GLU A 103 14.20 8.07 12.32
C GLU A 103 14.47 6.90 11.37
N TRP A 104 15.59 6.20 11.56
CA TRP A 104 15.86 4.94 10.86
C TRP A 104 14.81 3.90 11.24
N GLN A 105 14.59 3.68 12.54
CA GLN A 105 13.70 2.65 13.05
C GLN A 105 12.26 2.88 12.57
N ILE A 106 11.76 4.12 12.60
CA ILE A 106 10.44 4.47 12.05
C ILE A 106 10.28 3.99 10.60
N GLN A 107 11.30 4.19 9.75
CA GLN A 107 11.22 3.78 8.35
C GLN A 107 11.21 2.26 8.20
N ILE A 108 11.98 1.54 9.01
CA ILE A 108 12.00 0.07 9.00
C ILE A 108 10.67 -0.48 9.53
N ASP A 109 10.19 0.03 10.66
CA ASP A 109 8.97 -0.48 11.29
C ASP A 109 7.73 -0.24 10.41
N VAL A 110 7.61 0.94 9.81
CA VAL A 110 6.46 1.26 8.97
C VAL A 110 6.55 0.60 7.59
N ASN A 111 7.69 0.75 6.89
CA ASN A 111 7.80 0.37 5.47
C ASN A 111 8.05 -1.14 5.25
N LEU A 112 8.55 -1.83 6.27
CA LEU A 112 8.91 -3.24 6.19
C LEU A 112 8.20 -4.07 7.27
N GLY A 113 8.31 -3.71 8.53
CA GLY A 113 7.65 -4.37 9.65
C GLY A 113 6.14 -4.41 9.49
N GLY A 114 5.51 -3.26 9.23
CA GLY A 114 4.06 -3.14 9.04
C GLY A 114 3.51 -3.99 7.89
N VAL A 115 4.25 -4.06 6.78
CA VAL A 115 3.89 -4.93 5.65
C VAL A 115 3.93 -6.40 6.06
N PHE A 116 4.96 -6.81 6.81
CA PHE A 116 5.07 -8.18 7.32
C PHE A 116 3.93 -8.50 8.30
N TYR A 117 3.65 -7.63 9.27
CA TYR A 117 2.62 -7.88 10.29
C TYR A 117 1.23 -8.02 9.68
N LEU A 118 0.87 -7.11 8.78
CA LEU A 118 -0.43 -7.15 8.11
C LEU A 118 -0.56 -8.34 7.16
N SER A 119 0.47 -8.61 6.35
CA SER A 119 0.45 -9.75 5.42
C SER A 119 0.30 -11.05 6.19
N LYS A 120 1.04 -11.23 7.30
CA LYS A 120 0.95 -12.43 8.16
C LYS A 120 -0.45 -12.57 8.77
N ALA A 121 -1.04 -11.50 9.29
CA ALA A 121 -2.38 -11.52 9.87
C ALA A 121 -3.47 -11.78 8.81
N ALA A 122 -3.32 -11.22 7.62
CA ALA A 122 -4.30 -11.34 6.54
C ALA A 122 -4.26 -12.69 5.80
N LEU A 123 -3.09 -13.34 5.75
CA LEU A 123 -2.85 -14.52 4.91
C LEU A 123 -3.91 -15.62 5.04
N PRO A 124 -4.34 -16.08 6.23
CA PRO A 124 -5.36 -17.13 6.34
C PRO A 124 -6.70 -16.74 5.69
N HIS A 125 -7.07 -15.47 5.76
CA HIS A 125 -8.32 -14.94 5.21
C HIS A 125 -8.24 -14.74 3.71
N LEU A 126 -7.09 -14.28 3.20
CA LEU A 126 -6.81 -14.15 1.78
C LEU A 126 -6.82 -15.52 1.10
N SER A 127 -6.17 -16.53 1.68
CA SER A 127 -6.19 -17.90 1.18
C SER A 127 -7.63 -18.47 1.17
N ALA A 128 -8.37 -18.27 2.25
CA ALA A 128 -9.77 -18.71 2.34
C ALA A 128 -10.70 -18.04 1.32
N SER A 129 -10.32 -16.89 0.73
CA SER A 129 -11.09 -16.23 -0.33
C SER A 129 -11.03 -16.97 -1.67
N GLY A 130 -10.01 -17.84 -1.87
CA GLY A 130 -9.75 -18.61 -3.09
C GLY A 130 -9.11 -17.83 -4.24
N ASP A 131 -8.92 -16.51 -4.09
CA ASP A 131 -8.21 -15.62 -5.02
C ASP A 131 -7.75 -14.37 -4.26
N GLY A 132 -6.92 -14.60 -3.23
CA GLY A 132 -6.38 -13.54 -2.40
C GLY A 132 -5.28 -12.75 -3.10
N PHE A 133 -5.17 -11.44 -2.78
CA PHE A 133 -4.13 -10.62 -3.36
C PHE A 133 -3.50 -9.68 -2.33
N ILE A 134 -2.17 -9.73 -2.21
CA ILE A 134 -1.36 -8.75 -1.46
C ILE A 134 -0.67 -7.83 -2.48
N ILE A 135 -0.93 -6.54 -2.40
CA ILE A 135 -0.31 -5.51 -3.25
C ILE A 135 0.49 -4.57 -2.36
N ASN A 136 1.80 -4.57 -2.54
CA ASN A 136 2.71 -3.71 -1.79
C ASN A 136 3.05 -2.45 -2.60
N ILE A 137 2.86 -1.27 -2.01
CA ILE A 137 3.32 -0.02 -2.62
C ILE A 137 4.76 0.23 -2.23
N GLY A 138 5.64 -0.15 -3.14
CA GLY A 138 7.08 0.03 -3.05
C GLY A 138 7.53 1.44 -3.42
N SER A 139 8.66 1.53 -4.11
CA SER A 139 9.22 2.73 -4.73
C SER A 139 10.33 2.31 -5.69
N LEU A 140 10.64 3.13 -6.69
CA LEU A 140 11.90 3.00 -7.45
C LEU A 140 13.13 3.11 -6.55
N ALA A 141 13.01 3.73 -5.37
CA ALA A 141 14.01 3.73 -4.30
C ALA A 141 14.38 2.32 -3.79
N GLY A 142 13.57 1.30 -4.07
CA GLY A 142 13.88 -0.11 -3.81
C GLY A 142 14.87 -0.74 -4.82
N ARG A 143 15.29 0.00 -5.84
CA ARG A 143 16.29 -0.42 -6.86
C ARG A 143 17.35 0.64 -7.16
N ASN A 144 17.00 1.91 -7.03
CA ASN A 144 17.85 3.03 -7.38
C ASN A 144 18.17 3.83 -6.11
N PRO A 145 19.35 3.64 -5.49
CA PRO A 145 19.74 4.41 -4.32
C PRO A 145 20.03 5.86 -4.69
N PHE A 146 19.84 6.76 -3.72
CA PHE A 146 20.13 8.18 -3.86
C PHE A 146 20.69 8.76 -2.57
N GLY A 147 21.40 9.89 -2.67
CA GLY A 147 21.95 10.59 -1.52
C GLY A 147 20.89 11.00 -0.50
N GLY A 148 21.14 10.82 0.79
CA GLY A 148 20.18 11.06 1.87
C GLY A 148 19.11 9.97 2.03
N GLY A 149 19.11 8.97 1.17
CA GLY A 149 18.12 7.90 1.18
C GLY A 149 18.45 6.69 2.06
N THR A 150 19.47 6.73 2.92
CA THR A 150 19.97 5.54 3.63
C THR A 150 18.86 4.73 4.28
N GLY A 151 18.00 5.31 5.12
CA GLY A 151 16.90 4.59 5.77
C GLY A 151 15.78 4.21 4.79
N TYR A 152 15.38 5.15 3.94
CA TYR A 152 14.32 4.92 2.98
C TYR A 152 14.69 3.85 1.95
N ASN A 153 15.86 3.95 1.33
CA ASN A 153 16.35 2.94 0.39
C ASN A 153 16.44 1.57 1.06
N ALA A 154 17.04 1.46 2.25
CA ALA A 154 17.16 0.19 2.97
C ALA A 154 15.79 -0.46 3.16
N SER A 155 14.79 0.30 3.64
CA SER A 155 13.43 -0.21 3.85
C SER A 155 12.77 -0.64 2.53
N LYS A 156 12.93 0.12 1.45
CA LYS A 156 12.30 -0.18 0.15
C LYS A 156 13.02 -1.30 -0.62
N PHE A 157 14.35 -1.43 -0.52
CA PHE A 157 15.08 -2.62 -1.02
C PHE A 157 14.64 -3.87 -0.26
N GLY A 158 14.54 -3.80 1.08
CA GLY A 158 14.03 -4.89 1.91
C GLY A 158 12.61 -5.30 1.50
N LEU A 159 11.74 -4.33 1.22
CA LEU A 159 10.37 -4.58 0.78
C LEU A 159 10.30 -5.31 -0.57
N VAL A 160 11.18 -4.99 -1.52
CA VAL A 160 11.26 -5.71 -2.80
C VAL A 160 11.62 -7.18 -2.55
N GLY A 161 12.71 -7.46 -1.81
CA GLY A 161 13.11 -8.83 -1.51
C GLY A 161 12.07 -9.60 -0.71
N MET A 162 11.46 -8.97 0.29
CA MET A 162 10.39 -9.57 1.07
C MET A 162 9.15 -9.90 0.22
N THR A 163 8.77 -9.02 -0.72
CA THR A 163 7.63 -9.27 -1.62
C THR A 163 7.89 -10.48 -2.52
N GLU A 164 9.08 -10.57 -3.09
CA GLU A 164 9.47 -11.70 -3.95
C GLU A 164 9.48 -13.02 -3.16
N ALA A 165 10.01 -13.03 -1.93
CA ALA A 165 10.01 -14.19 -1.06
C ALA A 165 8.58 -14.61 -0.67
N MET A 166 7.75 -13.66 -0.20
CA MET A 166 6.34 -13.95 0.13
C MET A 166 5.57 -14.55 -1.04
N ASN A 167 5.80 -14.05 -2.28
CA ASN A 167 5.14 -14.63 -3.45
C ASN A 167 5.51 -16.10 -3.66
N LEU A 168 6.77 -16.50 -3.40
CA LEU A 168 7.20 -17.88 -3.48
C LEU A 168 6.57 -18.74 -2.37
N ASP A 169 6.43 -18.19 -1.16
CA ASP A 169 5.88 -18.90 -0.01
C ASP A 169 4.39 -19.22 -0.18
N VAL A 170 3.60 -18.30 -0.76
CA VAL A 170 2.12 -18.38 -0.73
C VAL A 170 1.46 -18.66 -2.08
N ARG A 171 2.21 -18.78 -3.17
CA ARG A 171 1.65 -18.97 -4.53
C ARG A 171 0.82 -20.24 -4.71
N HIS A 172 0.96 -21.21 -3.80
CA HIS A 172 0.18 -22.46 -3.79
C HIS A 172 -1.01 -22.42 -2.82
N ASP A 173 -1.21 -21.28 -2.13
CA ASP A 173 -2.29 -21.05 -1.17
C ASP A 173 -3.39 -20.13 -1.76
N ASP A 174 -3.49 -20.05 -3.08
CA ASP A 174 -4.42 -19.17 -3.80
C ASP A 174 -4.24 -17.68 -3.44
N VAL A 175 -3.00 -17.26 -3.15
CA VAL A 175 -2.67 -15.86 -2.86
C VAL A 175 -1.58 -15.37 -3.80
N ARG A 176 -1.84 -14.26 -4.48
CA ARG A 176 -0.87 -13.54 -5.31
C ARG A 176 -0.22 -12.42 -4.51
N VAL A 177 1.06 -12.16 -4.76
CA VAL A 177 1.78 -11.05 -4.09
C VAL A 177 2.51 -10.22 -5.13
N SER A 178 2.17 -8.95 -5.26
CA SER A 178 2.79 -8.02 -6.22
C SER A 178 3.34 -6.78 -5.54
N ILE A 179 4.31 -6.14 -6.21
CA ILE A 179 4.80 -4.83 -5.82
C ILE A 179 4.64 -3.81 -6.95
N ILE A 180 4.11 -2.63 -6.62
CA ILE A 180 4.11 -1.45 -7.50
C ILE A 180 5.19 -0.51 -7.01
N MET A 181 6.10 -0.11 -7.89
CA MET A 181 7.27 0.71 -7.58
C MET A 181 7.19 2.05 -8.31
N PRO A 182 6.45 3.03 -7.77
CA PRO A 182 6.38 4.35 -8.38
C PRO A 182 7.68 5.13 -8.16
N GLY A 183 7.98 6.01 -9.13
CA GLY A 183 8.95 7.09 -8.97
C GLY A 183 8.36 8.26 -8.19
N SER A 184 8.68 9.50 -8.60
CA SER A 184 8.11 10.69 -7.97
C SER A 184 6.61 10.77 -8.23
N VAL A 185 5.83 10.92 -7.16
CA VAL A 185 4.36 11.06 -7.19
C VAL A 185 3.97 12.38 -6.54
N ASN A 186 3.03 13.09 -7.14
CA ASN A 186 2.50 14.36 -6.62
C ASN A 186 1.63 14.12 -5.38
N THR A 187 2.27 14.06 -4.22
CA THR A 187 1.63 13.85 -2.91
C THR A 187 2.38 14.62 -1.83
N ALA A 188 1.79 14.75 -0.65
CA ALA A 188 2.46 15.31 0.53
C ALA A 188 3.40 14.32 1.26
N PHE A 189 3.80 13.22 0.62
CA PHE A 189 4.69 12.22 1.23
C PHE A 189 6.09 12.79 1.49
N GLY A 190 6.68 12.46 2.64
CA GLY A 190 8.01 12.93 3.03
C GLY A 190 8.10 14.44 3.31
N GLY A 191 6.97 15.10 3.61
CA GLY A 191 6.93 16.55 3.87
C GLY A 191 6.87 17.43 2.60
N GLY A 192 6.66 16.81 1.44
CA GLY A 192 6.45 17.54 0.18
C GLY A 192 5.10 18.28 0.15
N GLU A 193 4.99 19.25 -0.74
CA GLU A 193 3.71 19.91 -1.05
C GLU A 193 3.06 19.24 -2.26
N GLN A 194 1.80 18.87 -2.12
CA GLN A 194 0.99 18.41 -3.24
C GLN A 194 0.59 19.61 -4.09
N LYS A 195 0.91 19.57 -5.39
CA LYS A 195 0.53 20.61 -6.33
C LYS A 195 -0.88 20.40 -6.84
N ALA A 196 -1.65 21.47 -6.96
CA ALA A 196 -3.02 21.42 -7.48
C ALA A 196 -3.08 21.07 -8.98
N GLU A 197 -2.08 21.49 -9.74
CA GLU A 197 -2.01 21.23 -11.18
C GLU A 197 -1.07 20.06 -11.47
N ARG A 198 -1.44 19.23 -12.45
CA ARG A 198 -0.59 18.17 -12.95
C ARG A 198 0.73 18.74 -13.44
N SER A 199 1.82 18.21 -12.93
CA SER A 199 3.17 18.59 -13.30
C SER A 199 3.94 17.34 -13.79
N TRP A 200 5.25 17.37 -13.75
CA TRP A 200 6.05 16.24 -14.22
C TRP A 200 5.95 14.93 -13.40
N PRO A 201 5.67 14.93 -12.06
CA PRO A 201 5.52 13.67 -11.34
C PRO A 201 4.29 12.88 -11.79
N LEU A 202 4.26 11.60 -11.41
CA LEU A 202 3.05 10.79 -11.48
C LEU A 202 1.98 11.41 -10.57
N GLU A 203 0.72 11.18 -10.88
CA GLU A 203 -0.39 11.45 -9.97
C GLU A 203 -0.70 10.23 -9.10
N ALA A 204 -1.32 10.45 -7.95
CA ALA A 204 -1.76 9.35 -7.07
C ALA A 204 -2.69 8.38 -7.81
N ASP A 205 -3.53 8.90 -8.70
CA ASP A 205 -4.46 8.13 -9.52
C ASP A 205 -3.77 7.24 -10.57
N ASP A 206 -2.58 7.61 -11.07
CA ASP A 206 -1.78 6.74 -11.95
C ASP A 206 -1.36 5.46 -11.19
N CYS A 207 -1.00 5.58 -9.90
CA CYS A 207 -0.67 4.44 -9.05
C CYS A 207 -1.91 3.57 -8.76
N ALA A 208 -3.06 4.21 -8.52
CA ALA A 208 -4.31 3.51 -8.29
C ALA A 208 -4.77 2.75 -9.55
N LEU A 209 -4.57 3.31 -10.74
CA LEU A 209 -4.81 2.61 -12.00
C LEU A 209 -3.98 1.33 -12.13
N ALA A 210 -2.70 1.37 -11.73
CA ALA A 210 -1.84 0.19 -11.74
C ALA A 210 -2.35 -0.92 -10.79
N VAL A 211 -2.93 -0.55 -9.62
CA VAL A 211 -3.60 -1.51 -8.74
C VAL A 211 -4.79 -2.16 -9.44
N MET A 212 -5.64 -1.37 -10.11
CA MET A 212 -6.79 -1.90 -10.86
C MET A 212 -6.36 -2.85 -11.97
N GLN A 213 -5.29 -2.53 -12.70
CA GLN A 213 -4.74 -3.41 -13.73
C GLN A 213 -4.28 -4.75 -13.15
N LEU A 214 -3.60 -4.76 -11.98
CA LEU A 214 -3.23 -6.02 -11.31
C LEU A 214 -4.44 -6.88 -10.97
N LEU A 215 -5.54 -6.27 -10.52
CA LEU A 215 -6.77 -6.96 -10.16
C LEU A 215 -7.58 -7.45 -11.37
N GLU A 216 -7.31 -6.92 -12.56
CA GLU A 216 -7.97 -7.32 -13.81
C GLU A 216 -7.34 -8.57 -14.46
N PHE A 217 -6.08 -8.87 -14.14
CA PHE A 217 -5.43 -10.08 -14.65
C PHE A 217 -6.09 -11.33 -14.08
N PRO A 218 -6.31 -12.36 -14.93
CA PRO A 218 -6.85 -13.63 -14.46
C PRO A 218 -5.91 -14.28 -13.44
N LYS A 219 -6.46 -15.11 -12.57
CA LYS A 219 -5.74 -15.75 -11.45
C LYS A 219 -4.50 -16.53 -11.92
N GLU A 220 -4.53 -17.07 -13.13
CA GLU A 220 -3.45 -17.85 -13.76
C GLU A 220 -2.30 -16.98 -14.31
N ALA A 221 -2.53 -15.67 -14.44
CA ALA A 221 -1.52 -14.72 -14.94
C ALA A 221 -1.08 -13.77 -13.82
N HIS A 222 0.13 -13.97 -13.32
CA HIS A 222 0.67 -13.18 -12.22
C HIS A 222 1.66 -12.11 -12.70
N VAL A 223 1.28 -10.85 -12.55
CA VAL A 223 2.18 -9.69 -12.72
C VAL A 223 2.81 -9.38 -11.37
N SER A 224 4.01 -9.86 -11.12
CA SER A 224 4.66 -9.76 -9.80
C SER A 224 5.20 -8.36 -9.49
N ARG A 225 5.50 -7.54 -10.53
CA ARG A 225 6.10 -6.21 -10.34
C ARG A 225 5.70 -5.24 -11.43
N ILE A 226 5.36 -4.01 -11.03
CA ILE A 226 5.17 -2.87 -11.92
C ILE A 226 6.11 -1.75 -11.50
N GLU A 227 6.93 -1.24 -12.42
CA GLU A 227 7.74 -0.04 -12.23
C GLU A 227 7.13 1.13 -13.01
N MET A 228 6.91 2.25 -12.33
CA MET A 228 6.29 3.44 -12.91
C MET A 228 7.24 4.63 -12.80
N ARG A 229 7.42 5.34 -13.91
CA ARG A 229 8.26 6.54 -13.96
C ARG A 229 7.49 7.69 -14.59
N PRO A 230 7.73 8.93 -14.12
CA PRO A 230 7.33 10.10 -14.91
C PRO A 230 7.96 9.98 -16.31
N SER A 231 7.15 10.24 -17.34
CA SER A 231 7.63 10.14 -18.74
C SER A 231 8.64 11.24 -19.10
N GLN A 232 8.52 12.41 -18.46
CA GLN A 232 9.35 13.58 -18.72
C GLN A 232 9.78 14.24 -17.40
N PRO A 233 10.71 13.63 -16.63
CA PRO A 233 11.25 14.28 -15.45
C PRO A 233 12.12 15.48 -15.85
N PRO A 234 12.34 16.46 -14.96
CA PRO A 234 13.30 17.54 -15.19
C PRO A 234 14.66 16.99 -15.62
N ARG A 235 15.32 17.69 -16.53
CA ARG A 235 16.70 17.38 -16.86
C ARG A 235 17.58 17.72 -15.65
N GLY A 236 18.32 16.77 -15.13
CA GLY A 236 19.31 16.95 -14.06
C GLY A 236 20.56 17.67 -14.53
#